data_2c7c60603e4d507472370c97b09a49ce
#
_entry.id   2c7c60603e4d507472370c97b09a49ce
#
_cell.length_a   1.000
_cell.length_b   1.000
_cell.length_c   1.000
_cell.angle_alpha   90.00
_cell.angle_beta   90.00
_cell.angle_gamma   90.00
#
_symmetry.space_group_name_H-M   'P 1'
#
loop_
_entity.id
_entity.type
_entity.pdbx_description
1 polymer ?
#
loop_
_entity_poly.entity_id
_entity_poly.type
_entity_poly.pdbx_seq_one_letter_code
_entity_poly.pdbx_strand_id
1 'polypeptide(L)'
;MLFTEILGQEHIKAHLTQSVNNGRIAHAQLFVGPEGCGTLPMAIAYAQYLLCKNTENENTGGNESCNLKFNNLSHPDLHFAFPVAANGVIKSHPVSSHFLVEWRELIEEQPYGNLFDWYKKIGIEKKQGQIGVDEAQDIVKSLSLKSYEGGYKVMIIWMAEKINTQAANKLLKLIEEPPNKTVFVLITEDEEQIINTIKSRCQVLHFPPLSEEIIKQGLINKYSIAEDVAGKIAHQANGNFNKACDLVYQDTEDTQFEEWFIFWIRSAFKARGNKNAIHDLISWSEDIAKTGRETQKQFLQFCLNFFRQALLMNYNASELVFMEPKSENFQLEKFAPFVHGNNIIEISDELQDAIYHIERNGNSKIILTDLSIKLTRLLHKKAS
;
A
#
# COMPACT_ATOMS: atom_id res chain seq x y z
N MET A 1 11.30 -7.85 -14.94
CA MET A 1 11.70 -7.42 -13.58
C MET A 1 12.57 -8.49 -12.96
N LEU A 2 13.85 -8.21 -12.73
CA LEU A 2 14.83 -9.15 -12.19
C LEU A 2 15.07 -8.87 -10.69
N PHE A 3 15.59 -9.83 -9.94
CA PHE A 3 15.96 -9.63 -8.53
C PHE A 3 16.95 -8.47 -8.34
N THR A 4 17.83 -8.22 -9.32
CA THR A 4 18.78 -7.10 -9.30
C THR A 4 18.13 -5.71 -9.39
N GLU A 5 16.89 -5.64 -9.90
CA GLU A 5 16.11 -4.40 -10.01
C GLU A 5 15.31 -4.08 -8.74
N ILE A 6 15.23 -5.05 -7.81
CA ILE A 6 14.50 -4.88 -6.55
C ILE A 6 15.39 -4.22 -5.50
N LEU A 7 14.87 -3.20 -4.85
CA LEU A 7 15.59 -2.48 -3.80
C LEU A 7 15.66 -3.33 -2.51
N GLY A 8 16.85 -3.52 -2.00
CA GLY A 8 17.09 -4.22 -0.73
C GLY A 8 16.58 -5.66 -0.71
N GLN A 9 16.16 -6.12 0.48
CA GLN A 9 15.56 -7.45 0.70
C GLN A 9 16.48 -8.63 0.35
N GLU A 10 17.81 -8.47 0.52
CA GLU A 10 18.82 -9.43 0.03
C GLU A 10 18.64 -10.84 0.61
N HIS A 11 18.23 -10.94 1.88
CA HIS A 11 17.98 -12.23 2.53
C HIS A 11 16.80 -12.98 1.90
N ILE A 12 15.74 -12.26 1.46
CA ILE A 12 14.57 -12.85 0.77
C ILE A 12 14.94 -13.26 -0.64
N LYS A 13 15.70 -12.43 -1.38
CA LYS A 13 16.24 -12.78 -2.70
C LYS A 13 17.04 -14.07 -2.65
N ALA A 14 17.96 -14.16 -1.68
CA ALA A 14 18.80 -15.35 -1.47
C ALA A 14 17.95 -16.59 -1.14
N HIS A 15 16.97 -16.44 -0.22
CA HIS A 15 16.06 -17.53 0.15
C HIS A 15 15.27 -18.07 -1.05
N LEU A 16 14.63 -17.17 -1.82
CA LEU A 16 13.82 -17.52 -2.98
C LEU A 16 14.68 -18.18 -4.09
N THR A 17 15.85 -17.61 -4.39
CA THR A 17 16.81 -18.16 -5.35
C THR A 17 17.26 -19.56 -4.94
N GLN A 18 17.64 -19.74 -3.67
CA GLN A 18 18.06 -21.03 -3.15
C GLN A 18 16.94 -22.08 -3.17
N SER A 19 15.71 -21.67 -2.86
CA SER A 19 14.51 -22.54 -2.93
C SER A 19 14.31 -23.09 -4.34
N VAL A 20 14.40 -22.24 -5.36
CA VAL A 20 14.28 -22.65 -6.77
C VAL A 20 15.45 -23.54 -7.19
N ASN A 21 16.68 -23.18 -6.82
CA ASN A 21 17.89 -23.94 -7.19
C ASN A 21 17.90 -25.36 -6.59
N ASN A 22 17.39 -25.47 -5.36
CA ASN A 22 17.29 -26.75 -4.66
C ASN A 22 16.04 -27.57 -5.04
N GLY A 23 15.16 -27.04 -5.92
CA GLY A 23 13.89 -27.70 -6.28
C GLY A 23 12.89 -27.80 -5.12
N ARG A 24 13.07 -27.02 -4.05
CA ARG A 24 12.20 -27.01 -2.85
C ARG A 24 11.30 -25.79 -2.86
N ILE A 25 10.38 -25.75 -3.83
CA ILE A 25 9.47 -24.61 -4.03
C ILE A 25 8.19 -24.86 -3.25
N ALA A 26 7.87 -23.98 -2.30
CA ALA A 26 6.60 -24.03 -1.61
C ALA A 26 5.46 -23.70 -2.60
N HIS A 27 4.42 -24.53 -2.60
CA HIS A 27 3.28 -24.36 -3.51
C HIS A 27 2.42 -23.14 -3.18
N ALA A 28 2.47 -22.66 -1.95
CA ALA A 28 1.80 -21.42 -1.52
C ALA A 28 2.74 -20.64 -0.59
N GLN A 29 2.94 -19.38 -0.91
CA GLN A 29 3.77 -18.45 -0.15
C GLN A 29 2.94 -17.21 0.17
N LEU A 30 3.10 -16.66 1.37
CA LEU A 30 2.49 -15.41 1.82
C LEU A 30 3.58 -14.38 2.07
N PHE A 31 3.66 -13.37 1.21
CA PHE A 31 4.57 -12.24 1.37
C PHE A 31 3.89 -11.18 2.20
N VAL A 32 4.44 -10.90 3.37
CA VAL A 32 3.90 -9.94 4.34
C VAL A 32 4.87 -8.79 4.48
N GLY A 33 4.41 -7.57 4.26
CA GLY A 33 5.25 -6.40 4.47
C GLY A 33 4.51 -5.10 4.28
N PRO A 34 4.99 -4.01 4.89
CA PRO A 34 4.36 -2.71 4.79
C PRO A 34 4.40 -2.18 3.35
N GLU A 35 3.54 -1.22 3.08
CA GLU A 35 3.49 -0.49 1.81
C GLU A 35 4.87 -0.02 1.37
N GLY A 36 5.17 -0.15 0.09
CA GLY A 36 6.41 0.34 -0.53
C GLY A 36 7.69 -0.41 -0.16
N CYS A 37 7.62 -1.54 0.59
CA CYS A 37 8.79 -2.35 0.94
C CYS A 37 9.26 -3.31 -0.17
N GLY A 38 8.46 -3.46 -1.26
CA GLY A 38 8.85 -4.23 -2.43
C GLY A 38 8.30 -5.65 -2.52
N THR A 39 7.19 -5.98 -1.83
CA THR A 39 6.54 -7.31 -1.90
C THR A 39 6.06 -7.67 -3.30
N LEU A 40 5.36 -6.75 -3.98
CA LEU A 40 4.83 -6.98 -5.34
C LEU A 40 5.96 -7.13 -6.38
N PRO A 41 6.93 -6.20 -6.49
CA PRO A 41 8.04 -6.37 -7.42
C PRO A 41 8.87 -7.63 -7.13
N MET A 42 9.04 -8.03 -5.86
CA MET A 42 9.70 -9.27 -5.48
C MET A 42 8.93 -10.51 -5.96
N ALA A 43 7.61 -10.52 -5.84
CA ALA A 43 6.77 -11.63 -6.32
C ALA A 43 6.87 -11.79 -7.86
N ILE A 44 6.91 -10.67 -8.58
CA ILE A 44 7.09 -10.68 -10.05
C ILE A 44 8.49 -11.18 -10.42
N ALA A 45 9.54 -10.70 -9.75
CA ALA A 45 10.91 -11.14 -9.99
C ALA A 45 11.08 -12.64 -9.66
N TYR A 46 10.46 -13.11 -8.58
CA TYR A 46 10.43 -14.52 -8.22
C TYR A 46 9.71 -15.37 -9.28
N ALA A 47 8.55 -14.92 -9.75
CA ALA A 47 7.83 -15.59 -10.83
C ALA A 47 8.67 -15.66 -12.11
N GLN A 48 9.34 -14.56 -12.50
CA GLN A 48 10.24 -14.53 -13.64
C GLN A 48 11.40 -15.51 -13.47
N TYR A 49 12.05 -15.52 -12.31
CA TYR A 49 13.15 -16.44 -12.02
C TYR A 49 12.70 -17.90 -12.11
N LEU A 50 11.50 -18.21 -11.57
CA LEU A 50 10.96 -19.57 -11.59
C LEU A 50 10.55 -20.05 -12.99
N LEU A 51 9.91 -19.18 -13.78
CA LEU A 51 9.38 -19.53 -15.10
C LEU A 51 10.45 -19.48 -16.19
N CYS A 52 11.38 -18.52 -16.12
CA CYS A 52 12.38 -18.30 -17.17
C CYS A 52 13.74 -18.93 -16.88
N LYS A 53 13.88 -19.68 -15.78
CA LYS A 53 15.15 -20.31 -15.43
C LYS A 53 15.50 -21.38 -16.45
N ASN A 54 16.41 -21.04 -17.35
CA ASN A 54 17.20 -22.02 -18.10
C ASN A 54 18.61 -22.12 -17.52
N THR A 55 19.13 -23.33 -17.43
CA THR A 55 20.28 -23.78 -16.67
C THR A 55 21.64 -23.16 -17.08
N GLU A 56 21.68 -22.25 -18.04
CA GLU A 56 22.96 -21.83 -18.65
C GLU A 56 23.47 -20.44 -18.25
N ASN A 57 22.61 -19.57 -17.59
CA ASN A 57 23.07 -18.25 -17.17
C ASN A 57 22.40 -17.80 -15.85
N GLU A 58 23.07 -18.05 -14.74
CA GLU A 58 22.59 -17.71 -13.38
C GLU A 58 22.38 -16.19 -13.17
N ASN A 59 23.07 -15.32 -13.92
CA ASN A 59 23.06 -13.87 -13.73
C ASN A 59 22.05 -13.11 -14.59
N THR A 60 21.41 -13.72 -15.57
CA THR A 60 20.54 -13.03 -16.54
C THR A 60 19.07 -13.45 -16.48
N GLY A 61 18.65 -14.23 -15.50
CA GLY A 61 17.26 -14.69 -15.38
C GLY A 61 16.82 -15.70 -16.43
N GLY A 62 17.74 -16.32 -17.18
CA GLY A 62 17.43 -17.45 -18.06
C GLY A 62 17.08 -17.06 -19.51
N ASN A 63 16.08 -17.70 -20.11
CA ASN A 63 15.72 -17.60 -21.52
C ASN A 63 15.30 -16.16 -21.91
N GLU A 64 16.00 -15.56 -22.86
CA GLU A 64 15.75 -14.20 -23.36
C GLU A 64 14.32 -14.01 -23.89
N SER A 65 13.78 -14.98 -24.62
CA SER A 65 12.39 -14.94 -25.10
C SER A 65 11.36 -14.94 -23.95
N CYS A 66 11.61 -15.68 -22.87
CA CYS A 66 10.79 -15.67 -21.68
C CYS A 66 10.87 -14.33 -20.96
N ASN A 67 12.07 -13.77 -20.80
CA ASN A 67 12.29 -12.47 -20.17
C ASN A 67 11.58 -11.34 -20.92
N LEU A 68 11.55 -11.35 -22.26
CA LEU A 68 10.79 -10.40 -23.06
C LEU A 68 9.28 -10.46 -22.77
N LYS A 69 8.73 -11.66 -22.57
CA LYS A 69 7.31 -11.80 -22.17
C LYS A 69 7.07 -11.22 -20.77
N PHE A 70 8.03 -11.32 -19.84
CA PHE A 70 7.95 -10.73 -18.52
C PHE A 70 8.08 -9.20 -18.52
N ASN A 71 8.84 -8.62 -19.43
CA ASN A 71 8.93 -7.16 -19.55
C ASN A 71 7.55 -6.53 -19.78
N ASN A 72 6.68 -7.22 -20.52
CA ASN A 72 5.31 -6.78 -20.77
C ASN A 72 4.28 -7.49 -19.85
N LEU A 73 4.71 -8.23 -18.83
CA LEU A 73 3.87 -9.07 -17.96
C LEU A 73 2.85 -9.92 -18.76
N SER A 74 3.29 -10.46 -19.89
CA SER A 74 2.45 -11.19 -20.85
C SER A 74 2.77 -12.69 -20.93
N HIS A 75 3.56 -13.22 -19.98
CA HIS A 75 3.87 -14.65 -19.93
C HIS A 75 2.58 -15.46 -19.69
N PRO A 76 2.25 -16.48 -20.53
CA PRO A 76 0.98 -17.18 -20.46
C PRO A 76 0.77 -18.00 -19.19
N ASP A 77 1.84 -18.37 -18.49
CA ASP A 77 1.81 -19.11 -17.22
C ASP A 77 1.97 -18.20 -15.99
N LEU A 78 1.95 -16.87 -16.17
CA LEU A 78 1.89 -15.86 -15.11
C LEU A 78 0.49 -15.28 -15.03
N HIS A 79 -0.14 -15.44 -13.87
CA HIS A 79 -1.50 -14.97 -13.62
C HIS A 79 -1.53 -13.99 -12.44
N PHE A 80 -2.44 -13.04 -12.50
CA PHE A 80 -2.64 -12.04 -11.45
C PHE A 80 -4.07 -12.03 -10.98
N ALA A 81 -4.26 -11.80 -9.68
CA ALA A 81 -5.52 -11.43 -9.07
C ALA A 81 -5.28 -10.24 -8.13
N PHE A 82 -6.13 -9.24 -8.22
CA PHE A 82 -6.04 -8.02 -7.44
C PHE A 82 -7.42 -7.43 -7.18
N PRO A 83 -7.58 -6.52 -6.19
CA PRO A 83 -8.88 -5.96 -5.85
C PRO A 83 -9.46 -5.14 -7.00
N VAL A 84 -10.69 -5.42 -7.40
CA VAL A 84 -11.42 -4.71 -8.44
C VAL A 84 -12.85 -4.38 -8.01
N ALA A 85 -13.45 -3.39 -8.64
CA ALA A 85 -14.87 -3.07 -8.52
C ALA A 85 -15.42 -2.61 -9.88
N ALA A 86 -16.74 -2.63 -10.04
CA ALA A 86 -17.37 -2.07 -11.23
C ALA A 86 -17.03 -0.58 -11.38
N ASN A 87 -16.67 -0.17 -12.60
CA ASN A 87 -16.34 1.21 -12.94
C ASN A 87 -17.24 1.75 -14.07
N GLY A 88 -16.85 2.84 -14.72
CA GLY A 88 -17.60 3.42 -15.85
C GLY A 88 -17.68 2.51 -17.08
N VAL A 89 -16.71 1.62 -17.27
CA VAL A 89 -16.60 0.70 -18.42
C VAL A 89 -17.12 -0.68 -18.07
N ILE A 90 -16.65 -1.28 -16.98
CA ILE A 90 -17.04 -2.62 -16.52
C ILE A 90 -18.11 -2.49 -15.44
N LYS A 91 -19.36 -2.77 -15.81
CA LYS A 91 -20.54 -2.49 -14.96
C LYS A 91 -20.93 -3.66 -14.05
N SER A 92 -20.57 -4.90 -14.40
CA SER A 92 -20.97 -6.12 -13.66
C SER A 92 -19.87 -7.16 -13.70
N HIS A 93 -19.80 -7.98 -12.66
CA HIS A 93 -18.84 -9.09 -12.53
C HIS A 93 -17.40 -8.72 -12.84
N PRO A 94 -16.85 -7.65 -12.21
CA PRO A 94 -15.47 -7.24 -12.45
C PRO A 94 -14.52 -8.32 -11.94
N VAL A 95 -13.56 -8.68 -12.80
CA VAL A 95 -12.45 -9.60 -12.48
C VAL A 95 -11.14 -9.00 -12.96
N SER A 96 -10.03 -9.43 -12.39
CA SER A 96 -8.69 -8.90 -12.68
C SER A 96 -8.32 -8.99 -14.17
N SER A 97 -8.79 -10.04 -14.86
CA SER A 97 -8.55 -10.20 -16.29
C SER A 97 -9.10 -9.06 -17.17
N HIS A 98 -10.10 -8.33 -16.70
CA HIS A 98 -10.65 -7.16 -17.40
C HIS A 98 -9.79 -5.90 -17.30
N PHE A 99 -8.83 -5.87 -16.37
CA PHE A 99 -8.01 -4.69 -16.05
C PHE A 99 -6.51 -4.95 -16.24
N LEU A 100 -6.14 -5.98 -17.00
CA LEU A 100 -4.73 -6.36 -17.18
C LEU A 100 -3.90 -5.29 -17.92
N VAL A 101 -4.53 -4.45 -18.72
CA VAL A 101 -3.83 -3.36 -19.41
C VAL A 101 -3.40 -2.32 -18.39
N GLU A 102 -4.34 -1.82 -17.60
CA GLU A 102 -4.11 -0.83 -16.54
C GLU A 102 -3.16 -1.38 -15.45
N TRP A 103 -3.25 -2.68 -15.17
CA TRP A 103 -2.35 -3.35 -14.24
C TRP A 103 -0.90 -3.37 -14.72
N ARG A 104 -0.67 -3.68 -15.98
CA ARG A 104 0.66 -3.66 -16.59
C ARG A 104 1.26 -2.26 -16.60
N GLU A 105 0.46 -1.27 -16.96
CA GLU A 105 0.86 0.14 -16.93
C GLU A 105 1.23 0.58 -15.51
N LEU A 106 0.44 0.21 -14.49
CA LEU A 106 0.76 0.55 -13.10
C LEU A 106 2.11 -0.05 -12.68
N ILE A 107 2.35 -1.33 -12.99
CA ILE A 107 3.61 -2.00 -12.59
C ILE A 107 4.80 -1.42 -13.35
N GLU A 108 4.63 -1.00 -14.60
CA GLU A 108 5.69 -0.37 -15.38
C GLU A 108 6.05 1.02 -14.82
N GLU A 109 5.05 1.84 -14.50
CA GLU A 109 5.20 3.20 -14.01
C GLU A 109 5.63 3.22 -12.53
N GLN A 110 4.95 2.41 -11.70
CA GLN A 110 5.05 2.41 -10.24
C GLN A 110 5.07 0.98 -9.66
N PRO A 111 6.17 0.23 -9.81
CA PRO A 111 6.23 -1.17 -9.32
C PRO A 111 6.08 -1.30 -7.79
N TYR A 112 6.33 -0.22 -7.05
CA TYR A 112 6.12 -0.13 -5.60
C TYR A 112 4.78 0.54 -5.24
N GLY A 113 3.91 0.79 -6.22
CA GLY A 113 2.63 1.46 -6.07
C GLY A 113 1.71 0.77 -5.06
N ASN A 114 0.84 1.55 -4.44
CA ASN A 114 -0.07 1.10 -3.40
C ASN A 114 -1.51 0.87 -3.93
N LEU A 115 -2.40 0.47 -3.02
CA LEU A 115 -3.79 0.19 -3.36
C LEU A 115 -4.54 1.45 -3.85
N PHE A 116 -4.18 2.63 -3.35
CA PHE A 116 -4.78 3.89 -3.77
C PHE A 116 -4.39 4.25 -5.21
N ASP A 117 -3.10 4.09 -5.57
CA ASP A 117 -2.60 4.29 -6.94
C ASP A 117 -3.36 3.38 -7.91
N TRP A 118 -3.58 2.12 -7.51
CA TRP A 118 -4.36 1.16 -8.29
C TRP A 118 -5.81 1.62 -8.48
N TYR A 119 -6.50 2.02 -7.41
CA TYR A 119 -7.88 2.46 -7.50
C TYR A 119 -8.04 3.73 -8.34
N LYS A 120 -7.07 4.64 -8.27
CA LYS A 120 -7.00 5.83 -9.12
C LYS A 120 -6.83 5.44 -10.59
N LYS A 121 -5.92 4.51 -10.90
CA LYS A 121 -5.66 4.02 -12.26
C LYS A 121 -6.90 3.44 -12.93
N ILE A 122 -7.74 2.71 -12.19
CA ILE A 122 -8.97 2.08 -12.73
C ILE A 122 -10.27 2.88 -12.47
N GLY A 123 -10.18 4.07 -11.87
CA GLY A 123 -11.31 4.99 -11.65
C GLY A 123 -12.33 4.48 -10.62
N ILE A 124 -11.86 3.86 -9.53
CA ILE A 124 -12.70 3.37 -8.43
C ILE A 124 -12.33 3.96 -7.06
N GLU A 125 -11.74 5.14 -6.99
CA GLU A 125 -11.25 5.77 -5.75
C GLU A 125 -12.36 5.93 -4.70
N LYS A 126 -13.61 6.08 -5.16
CA LYS A 126 -14.80 6.21 -4.30
C LYS A 126 -15.43 4.88 -3.91
N LYS A 127 -14.87 3.76 -4.37
CA LYS A 127 -15.38 2.41 -4.13
C LYS A 127 -14.34 1.59 -3.39
N GLN A 128 -14.79 0.49 -2.82
CA GLN A 128 -13.91 -0.48 -2.22
C GLN A 128 -13.77 -1.68 -3.17
N GLY A 129 -12.58 -1.86 -3.72
CA GLY A 129 -12.26 -3.03 -4.54
C GLY A 129 -12.16 -4.28 -3.67
N GLN A 130 -12.53 -5.43 -4.23
CA GLN A 130 -12.41 -6.72 -3.57
C GLN A 130 -12.00 -7.80 -4.56
N ILE A 131 -11.44 -8.89 -4.05
CA ILE A 131 -11.23 -10.15 -4.78
C ILE A 131 -12.46 -11.02 -4.48
N GLY A 132 -13.37 -11.06 -5.42
CA GLY A 132 -14.70 -11.66 -5.24
C GLY A 132 -14.79 -13.12 -5.70
N VAL A 133 -16.01 -13.65 -5.63
CA VAL A 133 -16.31 -15.05 -6.02
C VAL A 133 -16.07 -15.28 -7.51
N ASP A 134 -16.37 -14.29 -8.35
CA ASP A 134 -16.15 -14.37 -9.80
C ASP A 134 -14.66 -14.46 -10.11
N GLU A 135 -13.82 -13.67 -9.40
CA GLU A 135 -12.37 -13.76 -9.47
C GLU A 135 -11.87 -15.15 -9.07
N ALA A 136 -12.36 -15.70 -7.96
CA ALA A 136 -11.97 -17.05 -7.53
C ALA A 136 -12.35 -18.11 -8.59
N GLN A 137 -13.45 -17.93 -9.32
CA GLN A 137 -13.83 -18.81 -10.43
C GLN A 137 -12.87 -18.67 -11.61
N ASP A 138 -12.48 -17.44 -11.95
CA ASP A 138 -11.53 -17.16 -13.04
C ASP A 138 -10.16 -17.75 -12.72
N ILE A 139 -9.68 -17.63 -11.47
CA ILE A 139 -8.44 -18.27 -10.98
C ILE A 139 -8.52 -19.79 -11.16
N VAL A 140 -9.59 -20.43 -10.69
CA VAL A 140 -9.76 -21.89 -10.82
C VAL A 140 -9.73 -22.32 -12.29
N LYS A 141 -10.41 -21.58 -13.16
CA LYS A 141 -10.44 -21.85 -14.60
C LYS A 141 -9.06 -21.71 -15.23
N SER A 142 -8.36 -20.62 -14.97
CA SER A 142 -7.04 -20.34 -15.53
C SER A 142 -6.01 -21.38 -15.11
N LEU A 143 -6.01 -21.78 -13.83
CA LEU A 143 -5.08 -22.77 -13.31
C LEU A 143 -5.42 -24.21 -13.67
N SER A 144 -6.66 -24.52 -14.10
CA SER A 144 -7.04 -25.83 -14.60
C SER A 144 -6.46 -26.14 -15.97
N LEU A 145 -6.08 -25.14 -16.74
CA LEU A 145 -5.42 -25.30 -18.04
C LEU A 145 -4.01 -25.87 -17.85
N LYS A 146 -3.52 -26.59 -18.86
CA LYS A 146 -2.11 -27.03 -18.86
C LYS A 146 -1.18 -25.83 -19.00
N SER A 147 0.02 -25.91 -18.39
CA SER A 147 1.06 -24.88 -18.60
C SER A 147 1.44 -24.82 -20.08
N TYR A 148 1.65 -23.61 -20.58
CA TYR A 148 1.94 -23.36 -22.00
C TYR A 148 3.33 -23.93 -22.40
N GLU A 149 4.33 -23.72 -21.54
CA GLU A 149 5.69 -24.18 -21.79
C GLU A 149 6.05 -25.47 -21.03
N GLY A 150 5.07 -26.15 -20.42
CA GLY A 150 5.26 -27.40 -19.67
C GLY A 150 6.00 -27.26 -18.32
N GLY A 151 6.26 -26.00 -17.91
CA GLY A 151 6.92 -25.63 -16.68
C GLY A 151 5.95 -25.40 -15.51
N TYR A 152 6.33 -24.47 -14.64
CA TYR A 152 5.47 -23.99 -13.55
C TYR A 152 4.40 -23.03 -14.06
N LYS A 153 3.32 -22.87 -13.28
CA LYS A 153 2.35 -21.78 -13.35
C LYS A 153 2.47 -20.96 -12.06
N VAL A 154 2.42 -19.65 -12.16
CA VAL A 154 2.47 -18.77 -11.00
C VAL A 154 1.21 -17.91 -10.95
N MET A 155 0.53 -17.94 -9.80
CA MET A 155 -0.59 -17.07 -9.48
C MET A 155 -0.15 -16.08 -8.40
N ILE A 156 -0.09 -14.81 -8.74
CA ILE A 156 0.17 -13.72 -7.79
C ILE A 156 -1.16 -13.11 -7.39
N ILE A 157 -1.47 -13.13 -6.10
CA ILE A 157 -2.68 -12.53 -5.51
C ILE A 157 -2.23 -11.32 -4.70
N TRP A 158 -2.39 -10.13 -5.25
CA TRP A 158 -2.01 -8.88 -4.61
C TRP A 158 -3.13 -8.35 -3.72
N MET A 159 -2.79 -7.83 -2.53
CA MET A 159 -3.74 -7.41 -1.49
C MET A 159 -4.68 -8.56 -1.09
N ALA A 160 -4.11 -9.68 -0.66
CA ALA A 160 -4.85 -10.90 -0.35
C ALA A 160 -5.85 -10.72 0.81
N GLU A 161 -5.67 -9.73 1.68
CA GLU A 161 -6.62 -9.31 2.72
C GLU A 161 -7.94 -8.75 2.15
N LYS A 162 -7.99 -8.41 0.87
CA LYS A 162 -9.22 -7.98 0.17
C LYS A 162 -9.99 -9.15 -0.46
N ILE A 163 -9.55 -10.40 -0.22
CA ILE A 163 -10.31 -11.60 -0.60
C ILE A 163 -11.53 -11.70 0.31
N ASN A 164 -12.74 -11.71 -0.29
CA ASN A 164 -13.93 -11.91 0.52
C ASN A 164 -14.07 -13.38 0.98
N THR A 165 -14.81 -13.61 2.06
CA THR A 165 -14.93 -14.94 2.68
C THR A 165 -15.41 -16.03 1.72
N GLN A 166 -16.30 -15.71 0.79
CA GLN A 166 -16.81 -16.68 -0.17
C GLN A 166 -15.75 -17.07 -1.22
N ALA A 167 -14.98 -16.09 -1.72
CA ALA A 167 -13.85 -16.33 -2.61
C ALA A 167 -12.75 -17.13 -1.91
N ALA A 168 -12.41 -16.76 -0.67
CA ALA A 168 -11.44 -17.47 0.14
C ALA A 168 -11.78 -18.95 0.28
N ASN A 169 -13.02 -19.27 0.62
CA ASN A 169 -13.48 -20.67 0.75
C ASN A 169 -13.37 -21.44 -0.57
N LYS A 170 -13.60 -20.82 -1.72
CA LYS A 170 -13.37 -21.45 -3.04
C LYS A 170 -11.89 -21.71 -3.32
N LEU A 171 -11.01 -20.79 -2.93
CA LEU A 171 -9.57 -20.91 -3.16
C LEU A 171 -8.89 -21.89 -2.20
N LEU A 172 -9.46 -22.15 -1.01
CA LEU A 172 -8.85 -23.06 -0.03
C LEU A 172 -8.48 -24.40 -0.63
N LYS A 173 -9.40 -25.06 -1.32
CA LYS A 173 -9.13 -26.37 -1.95
C LYS A 173 -7.98 -26.30 -2.97
N LEU A 174 -7.93 -25.21 -3.72
CA LEU A 174 -6.92 -25.01 -4.76
C LEU A 174 -5.54 -24.70 -4.15
N ILE A 175 -5.51 -24.00 -3.01
CA ILE A 175 -4.29 -23.71 -2.26
C ILE A 175 -3.78 -24.97 -1.52
N GLU A 176 -4.67 -25.83 -1.01
CA GLU A 176 -4.33 -27.09 -0.36
C GLU A 176 -3.74 -28.10 -1.34
N GLU A 177 -4.44 -28.29 -2.47
CA GLU A 177 -4.11 -29.28 -3.48
C GLU A 177 -4.00 -28.60 -4.86
N PRO A 178 -2.95 -27.80 -5.09
CA PRO A 178 -2.80 -27.08 -6.34
C PRO A 178 -2.56 -28.04 -7.51
N PRO A 179 -2.96 -27.67 -8.73
CA PRO A 179 -2.57 -28.40 -9.92
C PRO A 179 -1.04 -28.55 -9.99
N ASN A 180 -0.57 -29.63 -10.59
CA ASN A 180 0.85 -29.94 -10.65
C ASN A 180 1.69 -28.74 -11.16
N LYS A 181 2.81 -28.46 -10.50
CA LYS A 181 3.72 -27.33 -10.79
C LYS A 181 3.01 -25.95 -10.74
N THR A 182 2.07 -25.75 -9.83
CA THR A 182 1.45 -24.45 -9.60
C THR A 182 1.96 -23.84 -8.29
N VAL A 183 2.33 -22.56 -8.34
CA VAL A 183 2.81 -21.78 -7.19
C VAL A 183 1.90 -20.60 -6.99
N PHE A 184 1.41 -20.46 -5.77
CA PHE A 184 0.67 -19.27 -5.31
C PHE A 184 1.61 -18.34 -4.55
N VAL A 185 1.57 -17.06 -4.88
CA VAL A 185 2.23 -15.99 -4.12
C VAL A 185 1.14 -14.99 -3.71
N LEU A 186 0.75 -15.06 -2.45
CA LEU A 186 -0.20 -14.12 -1.85
C LEU A 186 0.61 -12.95 -1.25
N ILE A 187 0.14 -11.74 -1.43
CA ILE A 187 0.80 -10.52 -0.93
C ILE A 187 -0.20 -9.79 -0.03
N THR A 188 0.23 -9.41 1.16
CA THR A 188 -0.58 -8.66 2.13
C THR A 188 0.28 -7.64 2.88
N GLU A 189 -0.32 -6.55 3.29
CA GLU A 189 0.28 -5.58 4.21
C GLU A 189 0.04 -5.96 5.69
N ASP A 190 -1.05 -6.69 5.95
CA ASP A 190 -1.45 -7.12 7.29
C ASP A 190 -1.87 -8.60 7.31
N GLU A 191 -1.03 -9.44 7.90
CA GLU A 191 -1.28 -10.89 7.99
C GLU A 191 -2.44 -11.25 8.92
N GLU A 192 -2.82 -10.38 9.84
CA GLU A 192 -3.94 -10.62 10.76
C GLU A 192 -5.30 -10.50 10.05
N GLN A 193 -5.36 -9.82 8.92
CA GLN A 193 -6.56 -9.77 8.07
C GLN A 193 -6.69 -10.99 7.16
N ILE A 194 -5.65 -11.81 7.02
CA ILE A 194 -5.72 -13.05 6.24
C ILE A 194 -6.43 -14.14 7.04
N ILE A 195 -7.38 -14.79 6.38
CA ILE A 195 -8.12 -15.90 6.98
C ILE A 195 -7.16 -17.01 7.42
N ASN A 196 -7.22 -17.42 8.67
CA ASN A 196 -6.30 -18.41 9.28
C ASN A 196 -6.17 -19.69 8.47
N THR A 197 -7.25 -20.14 7.81
CA THR A 197 -7.24 -21.33 6.96
C THR A 197 -6.37 -21.19 5.72
N ILE A 198 -6.18 -19.98 5.18
CA ILE A 198 -5.25 -19.69 4.08
C ILE A 198 -3.84 -19.56 4.68
N LYS A 199 -3.68 -18.75 5.74
CA LYS A 199 -2.38 -18.49 6.38
C LYS A 199 -1.67 -19.80 6.80
N SER A 200 -2.39 -20.75 7.39
CA SER A 200 -1.83 -22.04 7.84
C SER A 200 -1.30 -22.94 6.72
N ARG A 201 -1.63 -22.65 5.47
CA ARG A 201 -1.19 -23.43 4.29
C ARG A 201 -0.09 -22.74 3.48
N CYS A 202 0.27 -21.53 3.88
CA CYS A 202 1.28 -20.73 3.20
C CYS A 202 2.60 -20.72 3.98
N GLN A 203 3.71 -20.76 3.26
CA GLN A 203 5.00 -20.35 3.83
C GLN A 203 5.02 -18.84 3.93
N VAL A 204 5.09 -18.32 5.17
CA VAL A 204 5.10 -16.86 5.41
C VAL A 204 6.51 -16.33 5.27
N LEU A 205 6.66 -15.25 4.51
CA LEU A 205 7.90 -14.49 4.34
C LEU A 205 7.65 -13.03 4.70
N HIS A 206 8.33 -12.55 5.75
CA HIS A 206 8.20 -11.17 6.23
C HIS A 206 9.21 -10.26 5.57
N PHE A 207 8.72 -9.18 4.98
CA PHE A 207 9.50 -8.12 4.35
C PHE A 207 9.63 -6.94 5.32
N PRO A 208 10.82 -6.63 5.82
CA PRO A 208 11.00 -5.44 6.62
C PRO A 208 10.85 -4.17 5.76
N PRO A 209 10.55 -3.02 6.38
CA PRO A 209 10.67 -1.73 5.73
C PRO A 209 12.06 -1.55 5.12
N LEU A 210 12.16 -0.81 4.02
CA LEU A 210 13.45 -0.50 3.41
C LEU A 210 14.26 0.45 4.31
N SER A 211 15.57 0.27 4.38
CA SER A 211 16.43 1.23 5.09
C SER A 211 16.52 2.55 4.35
N GLU A 212 16.78 3.63 5.10
CA GLU A 212 16.94 4.97 4.52
C GLU A 212 18.02 5.00 3.43
N GLU A 213 19.13 4.28 3.64
CA GLU A 213 20.23 4.21 2.68
C GLU A 213 19.79 3.54 1.37
N ILE A 214 19.00 2.46 1.45
CA ILE A 214 18.47 1.78 0.27
C ILE A 214 17.51 2.69 -0.50
N ILE A 215 16.62 3.40 0.20
CA ILE A 215 15.70 4.35 -0.42
C ILE A 215 16.49 5.51 -1.05
N LYS A 216 17.46 6.08 -0.35
CA LYS A 216 18.32 7.16 -0.85
C LYS A 216 18.99 6.76 -2.16
N GLN A 217 19.63 5.60 -2.21
CA GLN A 217 20.27 5.09 -3.42
C GLN A 217 19.27 4.82 -4.55
N GLY A 218 18.10 4.27 -4.21
CA GLY A 218 17.01 4.04 -5.18
C GLY A 218 16.53 5.34 -5.83
N LEU A 219 16.39 6.42 -5.04
CA LEU A 219 15.99 7.74 -5.52
C LEU A 219 17.07 8.38 -6.42
N ILE A 220 18.32 8.32 -6.02
CA ILE A 220 19.45 8.84 -6.81
C ILE A 220 19.50 8.12 -8.16
N ASN A 221 19.40 6.78 -8.17
CA ASN A 221 19.45 5.99 -9.38
C ASN A 221 18.26 6.25 -10.31
N LYS A 222 17.05 6.41 -9.75
CA LYS A 222 15.81 6.58 -10.54
C LYS A 222 15.63 8.02 -11.04
N TYR A 223 15.95 9.01 -10.21
CA TYR A 223 15.61 10.42 -10.47
C TYR A 223 16.81 11.34 -10.64
N SER A 224 18.04 10.84 -10.43
CA SER A 224 19.27 11.62 -10.52
C SER A 224 19.28 12.90 -9.64
N ILE A 225 18.61 12.84 -8.48
CA ILE A 225 18.56 13.94 -7.51
C ILE A 225 19.81 13.99 -6.63
N ALA A 226 20.09 15.16 -6.04
CA ALA A 226 21.22 15.35 -5.17
C ALA A 226 21.14 14.48 -3.90
N GLU A 227 22.28 14.03 -3.40
CA GLU A 227 22.38 13.08 -2.28
C GLU A 227 21.73 13.61 -0.98
N ASP A 228 21.90 14.88 -0.68
CA ASP A 228 21.32 15.55 0.48
C ASP A 228 19.78 15.62 0.40
N VAL A 229 19.24 15.89 -0.78
CA VAL A 229 17.78 15.88 -1.04
C VAL A 229 17.24 14.46 -0.92
N ALA A 230 17.92 13.48 -1.55
CA ALA A 230 17.54 12.07 -1.47
C ALA A 230 17.55 11.56 -0.02
N GLY A 231 18.51 11.98 0.80
CA GLY A 231 18.59 11.63 2.22
C GLY A 231 17.42 12.16 3.03
N LYS A 232 17.02 13.42 2.83
CA LYS A 232 15.84 14.02 3.48
C LYS A 232 14.56 13.27 3.10
N ILE A 233 14.37 13.00 1.82
CA ILE A 233 13.20 12.26 1.32
C ILE A 233 13.16 10.83 1.87
N ALA A 234 14.30 10.12 1.88
CA ALA A 234 14.39 8.76 2.40
C ALA A 234 13.99 8.68 3.88
N HIS A 235 14.42 9.65 4.68
CA HIS A 235 14.03 9.76 6.08
C HIS A 235 12.50 9.98 6.24
N GLN A 236 11.92 10.92 5.48
CA GLN A 236 10.47 11.19 5.50
C GLN A 236 9.63 9.99 5.04
N ALA A 237 10.15 9.21 4.11
CA ALA A 237 9.49 8.05 3.56
C ALA A 237 9.34 6.90 4.57
N ASN A 238 10.19 6.84 5.59
CA ASN A 238 10.12 5.86 6.69
C ASN A 238 9.99 4.41 6.20
N GLY A 239 10.84 4.01 5.26
CA GLY A 239 10.87 2.64 4.73
C GLY A 239 9.95 2.36 3.55
N ASN A 240 9.15 3.33 3.12
CA ASN A 240 8.20 3.22 2.01
C ASN A 240 8.76 3.91 0.75
N PHE A 241 9.17 3.12 -0.26
CA PHE A 241 9.74 3.66 -1.49
C PHE A 241 8.70 4.33 -2.39
N ASN A 242 7.43 3.89 -2.36
CA ASN A 242 6.36 4.57 -3.10
C ASN A 242 6.20 6.00 -2.62
N LYS A 243 6.05 6.17 -1.30
CA LYS A 243 6.00 7.50 -0.67
C LYS A 243 7.23 8.34 -0.96
N ALA A 244 8.43 7.72 -1.01
CA ALA A 244 9.64 8.43 -1.39
C ALA A 244 9.57 8.97 -2.83
N CYS A 245 9.02 8.20 -3.76
CA CYS A 245 8.80 8.65 -5.14
C CYS A 245 7.82 9.83 -5.21
N ASP A 246 6.72 9.78 -4.48
CA ASP A 246 5.72 10.86 -4.44
C ASP A 246 6.34 12.17 -3.92
N LEU A 247 7.17 12.08 -2.87
CA LEU A 247 7.87 13.23 -2.30
C LEU A 247 8.85 13.89 -3.27
N VAL A 248 9.41 13.17 -4.26
CA VAL A 248 10.26 13.76 -5.31
C VAL A 248 9.45 14.70 -6.20
N TYR A 249 8.22 14.34 -6.53
CA TYR A 249 7.37 15.13 -7.43
C TYR A 249 6.61 16.26 -6.71
N GLN A 250 6.68 16.37 -5.38
CA GLN A 250 5.92 17.36 -4.57
C GLN A 250 4.44 17.36 -4.94
N ASP A 251 3.79 16.21 -4.83
CA ASP A 251 2.47 15.98 -5.41
C ASP A 251 1.38 16.93 -4.90
N THR A 252 0.43 17.24 -5.78
CA THR A 252 -0.70 18.15 -5.52
C THR A 252 -1.68 17.62 -4.47
N GLU A 253 -1.70 16.31 -4.22
CA GLU A 253 -2.56 15.67 -3.22
C GLU A 253 -2.17 16.08 -1.79
N ASP A 254 -0.88 16.17 -1.47
CA ASP A 254 -0.39 16.67 -0.19
C ASP A 254 -0.88 18.09 0.09
N THR A 255 -0.98 18.93 -0.93
CA THR A 255 -1.50 20.30 -0.79
C THR A 255 -2.98 20.30 -0.39
N GLN A 256 -3.80 19.41 -0.98
CA GLN A 256 -5.21 19.28 -0.61
C GLN A 256 -5.39 18.72 0.80
N PHE A 257 -4.59 17.74 1.20
CA PHE A 257 -4.62 17.17 2.56
C PHE A 257 -4.19 18.21 3.59
N GLU A 258 -3.19 19.01 3.27
CA GLU A 258 -2.76 20.12 4.12
C GLU A 258 -3.85 21.16 4.29
N GLU A 259 -4.54 21.58 3.22
CA GLU A 259 -5.66 22.50 3.28
C GLU A 259 -6.80 21.95 4.17
N TRP A 260 -7.17 20.68 4.00
CA TRP A 260 -8.16 20.02 4.82
C TRP A 260 -7.76 19.95 6.29
N PHE A 261 -6.50 19.62 6.57
CA PHE A 261 -5.95 19.57 7.91
C PHE A 261 -5.96 20.95 8.57
N ILE A 262 -5.46 21.96 7.90
CA ILE A 262 -5.40 23.33 8.42
C ILE A 262 -6.80 23.86 8.73
N PHE A 263 -7.76 23.65 7.83
CA PHE A 263 -9.15 24.04 8.05
C PHE A 263 -9.73 23.32 9.27
N TRP A 264 -9.52 22.01 9.34
CA TRP A 264 -10.01 21.17 10.43
C TRP A 264 -9.46 21.59 11.79
N ILE A 265 -8.16 21.76 11.92
CA ILE A 265 -7.48 22.16 13.16
C ILE A 265 -7.95 23.55 13.60
N ARG A 266 -8.05 24.52 12.68
CA ARG A 266 -8.52 25.86 12.98
C ARG A 266 -9.98 25.88 13.46
N SER A 267 -10.82 25.08 12.83
CA SER A 267 -12.23 24.96 13.20
C SER A 267 -12.38 24.26 14.56
N ALA A 268 -11.63 23.17 14.80
CA ALA A 268 -11.59 22.47 16.07
C ALA A 268 -11.13 23.40 17.21
N PHE A 269 -10.11 24.20 16.96
CA PHE A 269 -9.61 25.16 17.96
C PHE A 269 -10.63 26.25 18.31
N LYS A 270 -11.37 26.76 17.31
CA LYS A 270 -12.40 27.77 17.48
C LYS A 270 -13.70 27.25 18.09
N ALA A 271 -13.96 25.92 17.98
CA ALA A 271 -15.23 25.32 18.37
C ALA A 271 -15.53 25.42 19.88
N ARG A 272 -14.51 25.64 20.73
CA ARG A 272 -14.69 25.91 22.14
C ARG A 272 -15.31 27.29 22.35
N GLY A 273 -16.66 27.35 22.37
CA GLY A 273 -17.43 28.57 22.59
C GLY A 273 -17.95 29.25 21.32
N ASN A 274 -17.71 28.70 20.15
CA ASN A 274 -18.21 29.24 18.88
C ASN A 274 -19.09 28.23 18.14
N LYS A 275 -20.40 28.46 18.12
CA LYS A 275 -21.39 27.62 17.46
C LYS A 275 -21.14 27.48 15.93
N ASN A 276 -20.67 28.52 15.28
CA ASN A 276 -20.41 28.53 13.85
C ASN A 276 -19.26 27.55 13.51
N ALA A 277 -18.21 27.51 14.33
CA ALA A 277 -17.11 26.57 14.14
C ALA A 277 -17.53 25.09 14.29
N ILE A 278 -18.61 24.82 15.06
CA ILE A 278 -19.20 23.48 15.13
C ILE A 278 -19.88 23.12 13.79
N HIS A 279 -20.57 24.07 13.17
CA HIS A 279 -21.13 23.86 11.83
C HIS A 279 -20.05 23.64 10.77
N ASP A 280 -18.94 24.40 10.87
CA ASP A 280 -17.79 24.21 9.98
C ASP A 280 -17.21 22.80 10.10
N LEU A 281 -17.08 22.25 11.31
CA LEU A 281 -16.61 20.88 11.55
C LEU A 281 -17.57 19.81 10.98
N ILE A 282 -18.87 20.03 11.12
CA ILE A 282 -19.87 19.11 10.55
C ILE A 282 -19.82 19.14 9.02
N SER A 283 -19.79 20.34 8.42
CA SER A 283 -19.68 20.48 6.96
C SER A 283 -18.40 19.88 6.43
N TRP A 284 -17.28 20.12 7.10
CA TRP A 284 -15.99 19.51 6.76
C TRP A 284 -16.05 17.97 6.81
N SER A 285 -16.66 17.41 7.87
CA SER A 285 -16.83 15.95 7.99
C SER A 285 -17.71 15.39 6.87
N GLU A 286 -18.74 16.11 6.44
CA GLU A 286 -19.58 15.74 5.30
C GLU A 286 -18.81 15.76 3.97
N ASP A 287 -17.97 16.76 3.76
CA ASP A 287 -17.22 16.92 2.52
C ASP A 287 -16.12 15.85 2.41
N ILE A 288 -15.37 15.59 3.49
CA ILE A 288 -14.40 14.49 3.50
C ILE A 288 -15.09 13.13 3.37
N ALA A 289 -16.27 12.93 3.98
CA ALA A 289 -17.02 11.68 3.86
C ALA A 289 -17.51 11.39 2.43
N LYS A 290 -17.59 12.40 1.55
CA LYS A 290 -17.94 12.23 0.11
C LYS A 290 -16.74 11.76 -0.72
N THR A 291 -15.52 11.89 -0.21
CA THR A 291 -14.33 11.34 -0.87
C THR A 291 -14.32 9.82 -0.74
N GLY A 292 -13.45 9.13 -1.43
CA GLY A 292 -13.34 7.67 -1.28
C GLY A 292 -12.74 7.27 0.08
N ARG A 293 -13.02 6.05 0.55
CA ARG A 293 -12.48 5.53 1.81
C ARG A 293 -10.95 5.50 1.82
N GLU A 294 -10.34 5.14 0.71
CA GLU A 294 -8.88 5.16 0.61
C GLU A 294 -8.34 6.59 0.73
N THR A 295 -8.97 7.58 0.09
CA THR A 295 -8.62 8.99 0.27
C THR A 295 -8.75 9.44 1.73
N GLN A 296 -9.79 9.00 2.42
CA GLN A 296 -10.00 9.30 3.84
C GLN A 296 -8.90 8.70 4.73
N LYS A 297 -8.50 7.45 4.45
CA LYS A 297 -7.41 6.78 5.15
C LYS A 297 -6.08 7.49 4.93
N GLN A 298 -5.74 7.79 3.68
CA GLN A 298 -4.53 8.54 3.33
C GLN A 298 -4.50 9.91 4.02
N PHE A 299 -5.62 10.62 4.03
CA PHE A 299 -5.74 11.87 4.75
C PHE A 299 -5.52 11.71 6.27
N LEU A 300 -6.11 10.71 6.91
CA LEU A 300 -5.90 10.46 8.35
C LEU A 300 -4.46 10.03 8.65
N GLN A 301 -3.83 9.28 7.77
CA GLN A 301 -2.42 8.94 7.86
C GLN A 301 -1.51 10.17 7.71
N PHE A 302 -1.85 11.07 6.79
CA PHE A 302 -1.22 12.39 6.68
C PHE A 302 -1.34 13.18 7.99
N CYS A 303 -2.54 13.19 8.61
CA CYS A 303 -2.75 13.85 9.89
C CYS A 303 -1.86 13.28 11.00
N LEU A 304 -1.75 11.94 11.10
CA LEU A 304 -0.86 11.28 12.07
C LEU A 304 0.59 11.76 11.93
N ASN A 305 1.08 11.80 10.69
CA ASN A 305 2.42 12.29 10.42
C ASN A 305 2.57 13.76 10.80
N PHE A 306 1.57 14.59 10.47
CA PHE A 306 1.59 16.02 10.78
C PHE A 306 1.63 16.28 12.30
N PHE A 307 0.84 15.56 13.09
CA PHE A 307 0.89 15.63 14.55
C PHE A 307 2.24 15.16 15.12
N ARG A 308 2.84 14.11 14.53
CA ARG A 308 4.18 13.66 14.90
C ARG A 308 5.23 14.76 14.66
N GLN A 309 5.20 15.42 13.52
CA GLN A 309 6.13 16.51 13.20
C GLN A 309 5.95 17.71 14.15
N ALA A 310 4.70 18.05 14.47
CA ALA A 310 4.39 19.09 15.44
C ALA A 310 4.91 18.75 16.85
N LEU A 311 4.80 17.49 17.26
CA LEU A 311 5.36 17.03 18.55
C LEU A 311 6.87 17.17 18.57
N LEU A 312 7.57 16.70 17.54
CA LEU A 312 9.02 16.80 17.44
C LEU A 312 9.50 18.27 17.51
N MET A 313 8.79 19.16 16.81
CA MET A 313 9.04 20.59 16.86
C MET A 313 8.85 21.16 18.28
N ASN A 314 7.78 20.78 18.98
CA ASN A 314 7.49 21.23 20.34
C ASN A 314 8.57 20.79 21.36
N TYR A 315 9.20 19.66 21.14
CA TYR A 315 10.28 19.13 22.00
C TYR A 315 11.69 19.53 21.53
N ASN A 316 11.80 20.54 20.67
CA ASN A 316 13.07 21.07 20.12
C ASN A 316 13.91 20.02 19.37
N ALA A 317 13.27 18.99 18.83
CA ALA A 317 13.90 17.99 17.98
C ALA A 317 13.83 18.41 16.50
N SER A 318 14.13 19.67 16.19
CA SER A 318 13.99 20.26 14.85
C SER A 318 14.83 19.55 13.78
N GLU A 319 15.93 18.90 14.18
CA GLU A 319 16.73 18.07 13.28
C GLU A 319 15.96 16.84 12.72
N LEU A 320 14.88 16.43 13.42
CA LEU A 320 13.99 15.33 13.02
C LEU A 320 12.69 15.83 12.36
N VAL A 321 12.54 17.13 12.17
CA VAL A 321 11.40 17.75 11.53
C VAL A 321 11.72 17.98 10.07
N PHE A 322 11.06 17.26 9.18
CA PHE A 322 11.30 17.32 7.74
C PHE A 322 10.08 17.81 6.94
N MET A 323 8.98 18.11 7.62
CA MET A 323 7.77 18.62 6.99
C MET A 323 7.78 20.15 7.01
N GLU A 324 7.77 20.74 5.83
CA GLU A 324 7.59 22.17 5.64
C GLU A 324 6.18 22.39 5.08
N PRO A 325 5.25 23.05 5.86
CA PRO A 325 3.93 23.37 5.34
C PRO A 325 4.03 24.25 4.09
N LYS A 326 3.30 23.89 3.04
CA LYS A 326 3.26 24.63 1.76
C LYS A 326 2.39 25.88 1.85
N SER A 327 1.45 25.92 2.81
CA SER A 327 0.52 27.03 3.01
C SER A 327 1.24 28.20 3.69
N GLU A 328 1.33 29.35 3.02
CA GLU A 328 1.92 30.59 3.57
C GLU A 328 1.23 31.06 4.87
N ASN A 329 -0.03 30.67 5.06
CA ASN A 329 -0.84 31.08 6.20
C ASN A 329 -0.74 30.14 7.42
N PHE A 330 0.07 29.07 7.35
CA PHE A 330 0.23 28.10 8.43
C PHE A 330 1.71 27.93 8.76
N GLN A 331 2.04 28.02 10.05
CA GLN A 331 3.40 27.85 10.56
C GLN A 331 3.40 26.72 11.58
N LEU A 332 4.17 25.68 11.33
CA LEU A 332 4.25 24.50 12.19
C LEU A 332 4.71 24.87 13.61
N GLU A 333 5.64 25.85 13.73
CA GLU A 333 6.17 26.35 15.00
C GLU A 333 5.09 26.96 15.90
N LYS A 334 4.08 27.60 15.29
CA LYS A 334 2.94 28.17 16.01
C LYS A 334 1.92 27.14 16.42
N PHE A 335 1.84 26.03 15.69
CA PHE A 335 0.94 24.93 16.00
C PHE A 335 1.55 23.94 17.00
N ALA A 336 2.86 23.71 16.95
CA ALA A 336 3.58 22.77 17.76
C ALA A 336 3.26 22.81 19.27
N PRO A 337 3.13 23.98 19.94
CA PRO A 337 2.82 24.03 21.38
C PRO A 337 1.48 23.39 21.79
N PHE A 338 0.56 23.17 20.84
CA PHE A 338 -0.73 22.54 21.10
C PHE A 338 -0.66 21.00 21.02
N VAL A 339 0.51 20.44 20.64
CA VAL A 339 0.76 19.00 20.55
C VAL A 339 1.88 18.64 21.53
N HIS A 340 1.53 17.92 22.60
CA HIS A 340 2.44 17.62 23.70
C HIS A 340 2.16 16.25 24.32
N GLY A 341 3.00 15.76 25.23
CA GLY A 341 2.91 14.43 25.83
C GLY A 341 1.56 14.07 26.46
N ASN A 342 0.80 15.08 26.92
CA ASN A 342 -0.50 14.84 27.57
C ASN A 342 -1.66 14.60 26.56
N ASN A 343 -1.48 14.88 25.27
CA ASN A 343 -2.55 14.71 24.29
C ASN A 343 -2.17 13.88 23.06
N ILE A 344 -0.89 13.78 22.72
CA ILE A 344 -0.48 13.13 21.46
C ILE A 344 -0.87 11.65 21.38
N ILE A 345 -0.77 10.92 22.50
CA ILE A 345 -1.13 9.48 22.53
C ILE A 345 -2.63 9.35 22.19
N GLU A 346 -3.49 10.09 22.89
CA GLU A 346 -4.93 10.04 22.64
C GLU A 346 -5.29 10.53 21.22
N ILE A 347 -4.58 11.55 20.70
CA ILE A 347 -4.79 12.01 19.30
C ILE A 347 -4.43 10.90 18.32
N SER A 348 -3.31 10.21 18.54
CA SER A 348 -2.89 9.11 17.68
C SER A 348 -3.86 7.93 17.74
N ASP A 349 -4.31 7.54 18.93
CA ASP A 349 -5.27 6.46 19.12
C ASP A 349 -6.59 6.76 18.41
N GLU A 350 -7.13 7.97 18.57
CA GLU A 350 -8.40 8.37 17.92
C GLU A 350 -8.29 8.42 16.39
N LEU A 351 -7.14 8.83 15.84
CA LEU A 351 -6.91 8.79 14.40
C LEU A 351 -6.79 7.37 13.87
N GLN A 352 -6.10 6.48 14.60
CA GLN A 352 -5.97 5.08 14.24
C GLN A 352 -7.31 4.34 14.33
N ASP A 353 -8.11 4.61 15.36
CA ASP A 353 -9.46 4.08 15.50
C ASP A 353 -10.36 4.55 14.35
N ALA A 354 -10.25 5.81 13.94
CA ALA A 354 -11.00 6.32 12.79
C ALA A 354 -10.61 5.59 11.50
N ILE A 355 -9.33 5.36 11.24
CA ILE A 355 -8.83 4.58 10.10
C ILE A 355 -9.43 3.16 10.14
N TYR A 356 -9.31 2.50 11.29
CA TYR A 356 -9.83 1.15 11.51
C TYR A 356 -11.33 1.03 11.24
N HIS A 357 -12.12 1.98 11.72
CA HIS A 357 -13.57 1.98 11.51
C HIS A 357 -13.97 2.30 10.06
N ILE A 358 -13.25 3.19 9.37
CA ILE A 358 -13.48 3.49 7.95
C ILE A 358 -13.18 2.25 7.09
N GLU A 359 -12.10 1.54 7.37
CA GLU A 359 -11.76 0.28 6.70
C GLU A 359 -12.86 -0.77 6.81
N ARG A 360 -13.49 -0.86 7.98
CA ARG A 360 -14.57 -1.80 8.30
C ARG A 360 -15.96 -1.32 7.90
N ASN A 361 -16.04 -0.42 6.92
CA ASN A 361 -17.29 0.09 6.38
C ASN A 361 -18.13 0.93 7.36
N GLY A 362 -17.53 1.51 8.41
CA GLY A 362 -18.18 2.46 9.28
C GLY A 362 -18.69 3.69 8.52
N ASN A 363 -19.64 4.39 9.10
CA ASN A 363 -20.16 5.64 8.52
C ASN A 363 -19.14 6.77 8.68
N SER A 364 -18.43 7.11 7.61
CA SER A 364 -17.34 8.08 7.61
C SER A 364 -17.76 9.44 8.15
N LYS A 365 -18.98 9.93 7.86
CA LYS A 365 -19.49 11.19 8.40
C LYS A 365 -19.54 11.16 9.93
N ILE A 366 -20.08 10.08 10.51
CA ILE A 366 -20.19 9.94 11.97
C ILE A 366 -18.81 9.84 12.59
N ILE A 367 -17.93 9.01 12.02
CA ILE A 367 -16.55 8.80 12.50
C ILE A 367 -15.77 10.11 12.51
N LEU A 368 -15.77 10.84 11.39
CA LEU A 368 -15.05 12.12 11.27
C LEU A 368 -15.64 13.23 12.13
N THR A 369 -16.96 13.22 12.35
CA THR A 369 -17.61 14.19 13.25
C THR A 369 -17.23 13.91 14.70
N ASP A 370 -17.26 12.64 15.15
CA ASP A 370 -16.84 12.23 16.49
C ASP A 370 -15.37 12.55 16.74
N LEU A 371 -14.50 12.19 15.78
CA LEU A 371 -13.08 12.55 15.80
C LEU A 371 -12.86 14.06 15.94
N SER A 372 -13.64 14.88 15.22
CA SER A 372 -13.55 16.34 15.28
C SER A 372 -13.93 16.90 16.66
N ILE A 373 -14.96 16.32 17.30
CA ILE A 373 -15.37 16.68 18.67
C ILE A 373 -14.29 16.30 19.67
N LYS A 374 -13.74 15.09 19.55
CA LYS A 374 -12.65 14.62 20.43
C LYS A 374 -11.40 15.48 20.27
N LEU A 375 -11.02 15.78 19.02
CA LEU A 375 -9.86 16.63 18.73
C LEU A 375 -10.01 18.04 19.31
N THR A 376 -11.21 18.63 19.23
CA THR A 376 -11.50 19.93 19.87
C THR A 376 -11.16 19.91 21.36
N ARG A 377 -11.47 18.82 22.07
CA ARG A 377 -11.16 18.65 23.49
C ARG A 377 -9.66 18.44 23.72
N LEU A 378 -9.02 17.60 22.88
CA LEU A 378 -7.62 17.21 23.02
C LEU A 378 -6.67 18.38 22.75
N LEU A 379 -6.95 19.23 21.77
CA LEU A 379 -6.15 20.43 21.48
C LEU A 379 -6.21 21.50 22.60
N HIS A 380 -7.21 21.43 23.49
CA HIS A 380 -7.33 22.34 24.62
C HIS A 380 -6.85 21.73 25.95
N LYS A 381 -6.30 20.52 25.97
CA LYS A 381 -5.60 20.00 27.13
C LYS A 381 -4.40 20.91 27.43
N LYS A 382 -4.18 21.18 28.73
CA LYS A 382 -2.99 21.94 29.15
C LYS A 382 -1.74 21.07 29.05
N ALA A 383 -0.67 21.64 28.52
CA ALA A 383 0.65 21.09 28.71
C ALA A 383 0.97 21.15 30.23
N SER A 384 1.44 20.07 30.80
CA SER A 384 1.88 20.00 32.21
C SER A 384 3.23 20.66 32.38
#